data_a9a63afd974a12189bd0a7cf2df18a96
#
_entry.id   a9a63afd974a12189bd0a7cf2df18a96
#
_cell.length_a   1.000
_cell.length_b   1.000
_cell.length_c   1.000
_cell.angle_alpha   90.00
_cell.angle_beta   90.00
_cell.angle_gamma   90.00
#
_symmetry.space_group_name_H-M   'P 1'
#
loop_
_entity.id
_entity.type
_entity.pdbx_description
1 polymer ?
#
loop_
_entity_poly.entity_id
_entity_poly.type
_entity_poly.pdbx_seq_one_letter_code
_entity_poly.pdbx_strand_id
1 'polypeptide(L)'
;LAAADKKANRIAAEGAIAIATVGDATAMVEVNAETDFVAKNEKFVTFANTIAEIAAKENPADLEALMAMEYPGFGGTVEDKRKDMILVIGENINVRRFARMEGACSSYIHDKGRIGVIVKFTEPASCGKFVAMQVASMAPKYLDRTQVPAEDVEKETEIIVAQIKNDPKNANKPENIIKERMVPGKLEKFYAANCLVDQEYFIDDSKTVGKFVASEGSARIVEFVRYERGEGIQKREDNFAAEVASMIK
;
A
#
# COMPACT_ATOMS: atom_id res chain seq x y z
N LEU A 1 0.24 -26.07 18.18
CA LEU A 1 1.49 -25.57 17.55
C LEU A 1 1.75 -26.31 16.23
N ALA A 2 1.93 -27.66 16.23
CA ALA A 2 2.24 -28.44 15.02
C ALA A 2 1.24 -28.31 13.85
N ALA A 3 -0.03 -28.00 14.10
CA ALA A 3 -1.04 -27.83 13.05
C ALA A 3 -0.98 -26.45 12.38
N ALA A 4 -0.59 -25.40 13.13
CA ALA A 4 -0.35 -24.07 12.58
C ALA A 4 0.92 -24.05 11.73
N ASP A 5 1.99 -24.72 12.21
CA ASP A 5 3.27 -24.82 11.49
C ASP A 5 3.13 -25.54 10.14
N LYS A 6 2.28 -26.58 10.06
CA LYS A 6 1.97 -27.29 8.79
C LYS A 6 1.30 -26.41 7.74
N LYS A 7 0.62 -25.34 8.15
CA LYS A 7 -0.08 -24.42 7.25
C LYS A 7 0.76 -23.18 6.88
N ALA A 8 1.84 -22.90 7.62
CA ALA A 8 2.68 -21.71 7.44
C ALA A 8 3.25 -21.56 6.02
N ASN A 9 3.43 -22.68 5.28
CA ASN A 9 3.97 -22.67 3.92
C ASN A 9 2.89 -22.48 2.83
N ARG A 10 1.60 -22.37 3.21
CA ARG A 10 0.55 -22.14 2.22
C ARG A 10 0.50 -20.67 1.81
N ILE A 11 0.30 -20.42 0.52
CA ILE A 11 0.22 -19.05 0.00
C ILE A 11 -1.02 -18.36 0.57
N ALA A 12 -0.81 -17.26 1.29
CA ALA A 12 -1.85 -16.40 1.84
C ALA A 12 -1.73 -15.02 1.17
N ALA A 13 -2.43 -14.82 0.06
CA ALA A 13 -2.40 -13.59 -0.74
C ALA A 13 -3.71 -12.78 -0.63
N GLU A 14 -4.73 -13.35 0.00
CA GLU A 14 -5.96 -12.67 0.37
C GLU A 14 -5.86 -12.11 1.80
N GLY A 15 -6.95 -11.70 2.41
CA GLY A 15 -6.98 -11.08 3.74
C GLY A 15 -7.46 -9.65 3.72
N ALA A 16 -6.97 -8.82 4.62
CA ALA A 16 -7.39 -7.42 4.72
C ALA A 16 -6.29 -6.52 5.30
N ILE A 17 -6.41 -5.24 4.96
CA ILE A 17 -5.70 -4.15 5.60
C ILE A 17 -6.65 -3.53 6.62
N ALA A 18 -6.17 -3.36 7.85
CA ALA A 18 -6.87 -2.67 8.92
C ALA A 18 -6.11 -1.40 9.32
N ILE A 19 -6.84 -0.37 9.74
CA ILE A 19 -6.28 0.90 10.22
C ILE A 19 -6.97 1.25 11.53
N ALA A 20 -6.18 1.67 12.51
CA ALA A 20 -6.67 2.20 13.77
C ALA A 20 -5.94 3.48 14.15
N THR A 21 -6.66 4.39 14.81
CA THR A 21 -6.08 5.59 15.41
C THR A 21 -6.33 5.55 16.92
N VAL A 22 -5.26 5.68 17.69
CA VAL A 22 -5.30 5.73 19.16
C VAL A 22 -4.52 6.95 19.62
N GLY A 23 -5.22 7.90 20.24
CA GLY A 23 -4.64 9.21 20.56
C GLY A 23 -4.27 9.97 19.28
N ASP A 24 -3.01 10.32 19.14
CA ASP A 24 -2.43 10.99 17.98
C ASP A 24 -1.68 10.06 17.02
N ALA A 25 -1.70 8.76 17.30
CA ALA A 25 -1.02 7.75 16.48
C ALA A 25 -2.00 6.97 15.61
N THR A 26 -1.69 6.84 14.34
CA THR A 26 -2.42 6.02 13.38
C THR A 26 -1.53 4.88 12.89
N ALA A 27 -2.03 3.64 12.97
CA ALA A 27 -1.34 2.49 12.44
C ALA A 27 -2.19 1.72 11.43
N MET A 28 -1.51 1.09 10.49
CA MET A 28 -2.07 0.24 9.45
C MET A 28 -1.36 -1.09 9.47
N VAL A 29 -2.11 -2.18 9.39
CA VAL A 29 -1.55 -3.54 9.31
C VAL A 29 -2.13 -4.29 8.12
N GLU A 30 -1.31 -5.11 7.47
CA GLU A 30 -1.75 -6.10 6.48
C GLU A 30 -1.76 -7.48 7.13
N VAL A 31 -2.94 -8.09 7.20
CA VAL A 31 -3.13 -9.47 7.65
C VAL A 31 -3.63 -10.29 6.48
N ASN A 32 -2.87 -11.32 6.11
CA ASN A 32 -3.18 -12.18 4.96
C ASN A 32 -3.85 -13.48 5.40
N ALA A 33 -4.66 -14.04 4.50
CA ALA A 33 -5.30 -15.34 4.59
C ALA A 33 -5.25 -16.04 3.22
N GLU A 34 -5.62 -17.33 3.16
CA GLU A 34 -5.61 -18.08 1.91
C GLU A 34 -6.76 -17.67 0.98
N THR A 35 -7.95 -17.37 1.54
CA THR A 35 -9.17 -17.07 0.77
C THR A 35 -9.79 -15.72 1.13
N ASP A 36 -10.57 -15.17 0.20
CA ASP A 36 -11.35 -13.94 0.40
C ASP A 36 -12.56 -14.16 1.34
N PHE A 37 -12.99 -15.40 1.53
CA PHE A 37 -14.05 -15.74 2.49
C PHE A 37 -13.59 -15.46 3.93
N VAL A 38 -12.35 -15.82 4.26
CA VAL A 38 -11.77 -15.55 5.58
C VAL A 38 -11.62 -14.06 5.82
N ALA A 39 -11.23 -13.30 4.80
CA ALA A 39 -11.14 -11.84 4.88
C ALA A 39 -12.45 -11.15 5.30
N LYS A 40 -13.59 -11.80 5.05
CA LYS A 40 -14.95 -11.33 5.41
C LYS A 40 -15.44 -11.88 6.75
N ASN A 41 -14.70 -12.83 7.34
CA ASN A 41 -15.06 -13.44 8.61
C ASN A 41 -14.90 -12.43 9.76
N GLU A 42 -15.92 -12.29 10.61
CA GLU A 42 -15.93 -11.31 11.70
C GLU A 42 -14.75 -11.50 12.68
N LYS A 43 -14.39 -12.75 13.00
CA LYS A 43 -13.23 -13.04 13.88
C LYS A 43 -11.92 -12.57 13.25
N PHE A 44 -11.77 -12.76 11.94
CA PHE A 44 -10.57 -12.30 11.20
C PHE A 44 -10.52 -10.76 11.17
N VAL A 45 -11.63 -10.10 10.87
CA VAL A 45 -11.70 -8.64 10.84
C VAL A 45 -11.39 -8.06 12.23
N THR A 46 -11.97 -8.62 13.28
CA THR A 46 -11.69 -8.23 14.68
C THR A 46 -10.21 -8.42 15.00
N PHE A 47 -9.61 -9.54 14.63
CA PHE A 47 -8.20 -9.81 14.84
C PHE A 47 -7.30 -8.76 14.16
N ALA A 48 -7.56 -8.44 12.88
CA ALA A 48 -6.79 -7.44 12.15
C ALA A 48 -6.93 -6.03 12.77
N ASN A 49 -8.14 -5.63 13.13
CA ASN A 49 -8.39 -4.33 13.78
C ASN A 49 -7.69 -4.22 15.14
N THR A 50 -7.76 -5.27 15.96
CA THR A 50 -7.10 -5.29 17.27
C THR A 50 -5.58 -5.17 17.13
N ILE A 51 -4.97 -5.81 16.12
CA ILE A 51 -3.52 -5.66 15.85
C ILE A 51 -3.18 -4.23 15.42
N ALA A 52 -4.02 -3.59 14.60
CA ALA A 52 -3.83 -2.20 14.24
C ALA A 52 -3.91 -1.27 15.47
N GLU A 53 -4.84 -1.52 16.40
CA GLU A 53 -4.96 -0.78 17.66
C GLU A 53 -3.72 -0.98 18.55
N ILE A 54 -3.22 -2.22 18.68
CA ILE A 54 -1.98 -2.51 19.41
C ILE A 54 -0.81 -1.75 18.81
N ALA A 55 -0.65 -1.81 17.48
CA ALA A 55 0.43 -1.13 16.77
C ALA A 55 0.36 0.40 16.96
N ALA A 56 -0.83 0.99 16.90
CA ALA A 56 -1.02 2.42 17.12
C ALA A 56 -0.65 2.82 18.56
N LYS A 57 -1.11 2.04 19.56
CA LYS A 57 -0.97 2.35 20.96
C LYS A 57 0.44 2.10 21.50
N GLU A 58 1.03 0.94 21.19
CA GLU A 58 2.22 0.43 21.86
C GLU A 58 3.54 0.77 21.12
N ASN A 59 3.46 1.31 19.89
CA ASN A 59 4.62 1.73 19.09
C ASN A 59 5.73 0.67 18.97
N PRO A 60 5.43 -0.53 18.45
CA PRO A 60 6.43 -1.58 18.28
C PRO A 60 7.55 -1.14 17.33
N ALA A 61 8.78 -1.53 17.65
CA ALA A 61 9.94 -1.18 16.83
C ALA A 61 9.94 -1.86 15.46
N ASP A 62 9.39 -3.06 15.38
CA ASP A 62 9.32 -3.90 14.19
C ASP A 62 8.17 -4.92 14.30
N LEU A 63 8.03 -5.77 13.28
CA LEU A 63 6.99 -6.78 13.22
C LEU A 63 7.18 -7.85 14.32
N GLU A 64 8.41 -8.23 14.64
CA GLU A 64 8.70 -9.21 15.68
C GLU A 64 8.26 -8.69 17.04
N ALA A 65 8.57 -7.43 17.35
CA ALA A 65 8.10 -6.76 18.56
C ALA A 65 6.57 -6.70 18.63
N LEU A 66 5.90 -6.36 17.52
CA LEU A 66 4.43 -6.36 17.43
C LEU A 66 3.85 -7.74 17.73
N MET A 67 4.43 -8.80 17.16
CA MET A 67 3.95 -10.18 17.35
C MET A 67 4.16 -10.70 18.78
N ALA A 68 5.14 -10.16 19.50
CA ALA A 68 5.41 -10.49 20.89
C ALA A 68 4.54 -9.73 21.91
N MET A 69 3.79 -8.71 21.47
CA MET A 69 2.93 -7.91 22.36
C MET A 69 1.73 -8.71 22.86
N GLU A 70 1.22 -8.34 24.03
CA GLU A 70 0.01 -8.95 24.59
C GLU A 70 -1.21 -8.66 23.69
N TYR A 71 -1.98 -9.70 23.42
CA TYR A 71 -3.26 -9.56 22.74
C TYR A 71 -4.39 -9.36 23.77
N PRO A 72 -5.11 -8.24 23.75
CA PRO A 72 -6.11 -7.90 24.77
C PRO A 72 -7.19 -8.98 24.93
N GLY A 73 -7.43 -9.40 26.18
CA GLY A 73 -8.49 -10.35 26.52
C GLY A 73 -8.24 -11.80 26.11
N PHE A 74 -7.02 -12.14 25.62
CA PHE A 74 -6.68 -13.51 25.20
C PHE A 74 -5.79 -14.26 26.21
N GLY A 75 -4.96 -13.53 26.95
CA GLY A 75 -3.99 -14.14 27.90
C GLY A 75 -2.76 -14.73 27.22
N GLY A 76 -2.37 -14.17 26.08
CA GLY A 76 -1.21 -14.53 25.30
C GLY A 76 -0.81 -13.41 24.35
N THR A 77 0.20 -13.66 23.52
CA THR A 77 0.73 -12.69 22.56
C THR A 77 -0.12 -12.59 21.29
N VAL A 78 0.17 -11.60 20.46
CA VAL A 78 -0.39 -11.50 19.09
C VAL A 78 -0.06 -12.77 18.29
N GLU A 79 1.16 -13.31 18.43
CA GLU A 79 1.56 -14.57 17.78
C GLU A 79 0.76 -15.77 18.30
N ASP A 80 0.50 -15.84 19.59
CA ASP A 80 -0.33 -16.91 20.15
C ASP A 80 -1.76 -16.82 19.64
N LYS A 81 -2.31 -15.61 19.56
CA LYS A 81 -3.63 -15.38 19.00
C LYS A 81 -3.69 -15.70 17.50
N ARG A 82 -2.66 -15.38 16.74
CA ARG A 82 -2.55 -15.77 15.32
C ARG A 82 -2.61 -17.29 15.17
N LYS A 83 -1.86 -18.03 15.97
CA LYS A 83 -1.88 -19.50 15.97
C LYS A 83 -3.25 -20.07 16.32
N ASP A 84 -3.91 -19.49 17.34
CA ASP A 84 -5.28 -19.85 17.70
C ASP A 84 -6.25 -19.61 16.52
N MET A 85 -6.13 -18.47 15.83
CA MET A 85 -6.94 -18.15 14.65
C MET A 85 -6.74 -19.16 13.52
N ILE A 86 -5.50 -19.60 13.28
CA ILE A 86 -5.19 -20.65 12.27
C ILE A 86 -5.88 -21.97 12.63
N LEU A 87 -5.94 -22.33 13.92
CA LEU A 87 -6.61 -23.55 14.37
C LEU A 87 -8.13 -23.44 14.20
N VAL A 88 -8.71 -22.30 14.56
CA VAL A 88 -10.16 -22.07 14.52
C VAL A 88 -10.67 -21.93 13.09
N ILE A 89 -9.98 -21.18 12.24
CA ILE A 89 -10.40 -20.90 10.86
C ILE A 89 -9.97 -22.01 9.90
N GLY A 90 -8.83 -22.64 10.15
CA GLY A 90 -8.33 -23.73 9.31
C GLY A 90 -7.46 -23.28 8.14
N GLU A 91 -7.19 -21.99 7.98
CA GLU A 91 -6.33 -21.42 6.95
C GLU A 91 -5.03 -20.86 7.51
N ASN A 92 -4.02 -20.70 6.66
CA ASN A 92 -2.83 -19.92 7.00
C ASN A 92 -3.23 -18.43 7.19
N ILE A 93 -2.84 -17.87 8.32
CA ILE A 93 -3.03 -16.45 8.63
C ILE A 93 -1.67 -15.86 8.97
N ASN A 94 -1.32 -14.75 8.30
CA ASN A 94 -0.03 -14.10 8.47
C ASN A 94 -0.20 -12.59 8.67
N VAL A 95 0.42 -12.05 9.72
CA VAL A 95 0.61 -10.60 9.89
C VAL A 95 1.86 -10.25 9.11
N ARG A 96 1.69 -9.57 7.97
CA ARG A 96 2.76 -9.40 6.99
C ARG A 96 3.63 -8.18 7.25
N ARG A 97 2.98 -7.06 7.51
CA ARG A 97 3.62 -5.76 7.68
C ARG A 97 2.71 -4.78 8.39
N PHE A 98 3.29 -3.76 8.96
CA PHE A 98 2.55 -2.63 9.51
C PHE A 98 3.29 -1.31 9.23
N ALA A 99 2.57 -0.21 9.36
CA ALA A 99 3.11 1.15 9.38
C ALA A 99 2.43 1.93 10.49
N ARG A 100 3.14 2.87 11.11
CA ARG A 100 2.65 3.74 12.17
C ARG A 100 3.16 5.16 11.94
N MET A 101 2.26 6.11 12.11
CA MET A 101 2.57 7.54 12.03
C MET A 101 1.96 8.26 13.24
N GLU A 102 2.64 9.28 13.73
CA GLU A 102 2.15 10.16 14.79
C GLU A 102 1.85 11.54 14.26
N GLY A 103 0.88 12.22 14.88
CA GLY A 103 0.47 13.57 14.57
C GLY A 103 -0.73 13.65 13.64
N ALA A 104 -0.81 14.70 12.84
CA ALA A 104 -1.96 14.99 12.00
C ALA A 104 -2.05 14.01 10.81
N CYS A 105 -2.67 12.87 11.04
CA CYS A 105 -2.88 11.84 10.03
C CYS A 105 -4.32 11.81 9.52
N SER A 106 -4.48 11.49 8.24
CA SER A 106 -5.74 11.10 7.64
C SER A 106 -5.58 9.73 7.02
N SER A 107 -6.63 8.91 7.08
CA SER A 107 -6.57 7.55 6.57
C SER A 107 -7.77 7.21 5.69
N TYR A 108 -7.60 6.20 4.85
CA TYR A 108 -8.66 5.68 3.99
C TYR A 108 -8.47 4.18 3.77
N ILE A 109 -9.58 3.45 3.90
CA ILE A 109 -9.66 2.02 3.52
C ILE A 109 -10.59 1.91 2.32
N HIS A 110 -10.08 1.29 1.25
CA HIS A 110 -10.85 1.02 0.05
C HIS A 110 -11.20 -0.47 -0.04
N ASP A 111 -12.40 -0.74 -0.57
CA ASP A 111 -12.89 -2.09 -0.90
C ASP A 111 -12.65 -3.10 0.24
N LYS A 112 -13.24 -2.80 1.41
CA LYS A 112 -13.25 -3.69 2.59
C LYS A 112 -11.85 -4.19 3.01
N GLY A 113 -10.85 -3.33 2.93
CA GLY A 113 -9.48 -3.68 3.31
C GLY A 113 -8.61 -4.19 2.18
N ARG A 114 -9.01 -4.00 0.92
CA ARG A 114 -8.13 -4.30 -0.22
C ARG A 114 -6.96 -3.33 -0.30
N ILE A 115 -7.23 -2.03 -0.09
CA ILE A 115 -6.21 -1.00 -0.07
C ILE A 115 -6.38 -0.17 1.21
N GLY A 116 -5.27 0.13 1.87
CA GLY A 116 -5.21 1.05 2.99
C GLY A 116 -4.19 2.15 2.74
N VAL A 117 -4.50 3.35 3.22
CA VAL A 117 -3.64 4.52 3.09
C VAL A 117 -3.64 5.30 4.39
N ILE A 118 -2.45 5.76 4.80
CA ILE A 118 -2.26 6.79 5.81
C ILE A 118 -1.50 7.94 5.15
N VAL A 119 -1.98 9.16 5.34
CA VAL A 119 -1.30 10.40 4.90
C VAL A 119 -1.09 11.28 6.12
N LYS A 120 0.15 11.71 6.34
CA LYS A 120 0.52 12.63 7.41
C LYS A 120 0.65 14.04 6.87
N PHE A 121 0.16 14.99 7.63
CA PHE A 121 0.21 16.42 7.35
C PHE A 121 1.01 17.16 8.43
N THR A 122 1.42 18.38 8.13
CA THR A 122 2.06 19.28 9.11
C THR A 122 1.11 19.68 10.24
N GLU A 123 -0.19 19.69 9.96
CA GLU A 123 -1.28 20.03 10.88
C GLU A 123 -2.58 19.38 10.37
N PRO A 124 -3.67 19.30 11.18
CA PRO A 124 -4.94 18.74 10.72
C PRO A 124 -5.44 19.36 9.43
N ALA A 125 -5.74 18.53 8.43
CA ALA A 125 -6.16 18.94 7.10
C ALA A 125 -7.59 18.48 6.79
N SER A 126 -8.50 19.41 6.47
CA SER A 126 -9.88 19.10 6.06
C SER A 126 -9.93 18.25 4.78
N CYS A 127 -8.97 18.48 3.88
CA CYS A 127 -8.82 17.72 2.63
C CYS A 127 -8.18 16.33 2.80
N GLY A 128 -7.71 15.99 4.00
CA GLY A 128 -6.86 14.81 4.23
C GLY A 128 -7.45 13.49 3.73
N LYS A 129 -8.76 13.28 3.91
CA LYS A 129 -9.45 12.08 3.41
C LYS A 129 -9.42 12.00 1.87
N PHE A 130 -9.61 13.11 1.18
CA PHE A 130 -9.56 13.14 -0.28
C PHE A 130 -8.16 12.86 -0.81
N VAL A 131 -7.12 13.38 -0.13
CA VAL A 131 -5.73 13.04 -0.47
C VAL A 131 -5.45 11.55 -0.25
N ALA A 132 -5.94 10.95 0.84
CA ALA A 132 -5.81 9.51 1.06
C ALA A 132 -6.55 8.68 -0.01
N MET A 133 -7.71 9.14 -0.49
CA MET A 133 -8.44 8.52 -1.60
C MET A 133 -7.66 8.63 -2.92
N GLN A 134 -7.03 9.78 -3.19
CA GLN A 134 -6.14 9.99 -4.33
C GLN A 134 -4.99 8.97 -4.32
N VAL A 135 -4.30 8.83 -3.18
CA VAL A 135 -3.20 7.86 -3.02
C VAL A 135 -3.70 6.42 -3.24
N ALA A 136 -4.86 6.07 -2.71
CA ALA A 136 -5.44 4.74 -2.91
C ALA A 136 -5.68 4.44 -4.39
N SER A 137 -6.24 5.39 -5.13
CA SER A 137 -6.64 5.25 -6.53
C SER A 137 -5.47 5.34 -7.51
N MET A 138 -4.61 6.35 -7.34
CA MET A 138 -3.58 6.67 -8.31
C MET A 138 -2.21 6.05 -7.99
N ALA A 139 -2.06 5.44 -6.82
CA ALA A 139 -0.87 4.71 -6.37
C ALA A 139 0.46 5.44 -6.67
N PRO A 140 0.64 6.71 -6.25
CA PRO A 140 1.89 7.42 -6.45
C PRO A 140 3.03 6.68 -5.74
N LYS A 141 4.22 6.73 -6.33
CA LYS A 141 5.42 6.10 -5.75
C LYS A 141 6.15 7.03 -4.79
N TYR A 142 6.08 8.34 -5.03
CA TYR A 142 6.82 9.38 -4.33
C TYR A 142 5.88 10.49 -3.88
N LEU A 143 6.25 11.20 -2.82
CA LEU A 143 5.52 12.39 -2.42
C LEU A 143 5.69 13.51 -3.45
N ASP A 144 6.95 13.80 -3.81
CA ASP A 144 7.34 14.83 -4.76
C ASP A 144 8.60 14.43 -5.55
N ARG A 145 9.03 15.28 -6.46
CA ARG A 145 10.17 15.05 -7.35
C ARG A 145 11.50 14.89 -6.63
N THR A 146 11.65 15.45 -5.42
CA THR A 146 12.90 15.36 -4.65
C THR A 146 13.14 13.97 -4.10
N GLN A 147 12.09 13.16 -3.98
CA GLN A 147 12.16 11.77 -3.53
C GLN A 147 12.46 10.79 -4.66
N VAL A 148 12.39 11.22 -5.91
CA VAL A 148 12.67 10.34 -7.05
C VAL A 148 14.18 10.09 -7.13
N PRO A 149 14.66 8.84 -7.04
CA PRO A 149 16.07 8.53 -7.17
C PRO A 149 16.63 8.99 -8.53
N ALA A 150 17.83 9.55 -8.55
CA ALA A 150 18.48 9.98 -9.79
C ALA A 150 18.59 8.84 -10.81
N GLU A 151 18.85 7.63 -10.34
CA GLU A 151 18.89 6.42 -11.18
C GLU A 151 17.55 6.15 -11.89
N ASP A 152 16.41 6.38 -11.23
CA ASP A 152 15.10 6.18 -11.84
C ASP A 152 14.81 7.26 -12.89
N VAL A 153 15.25 8.51 -12.65
CA VAL A 153 15.16 9.59 -13.65
C VAL A 153 16.04 9.29 -14.86
N GLU A 154 17.27 8.77 -14.65
CA GLU A 154 18.17 8.37 -15.74
C GLU A 154 17.58 7.23 -16.56
N LYS A 155 17.10 6.17 -15.94
CA LYS A 155 16.42 5.04 -16.61
C LYS A 155 15.22 5.51 -17.42
N GLU A 156 14.38 6.35 -16.85
CA GLU A 156 13.21 6.90 -17.55
C GLU A 156 13.66 7.77 -18.72
N THR A 157 14.70 8.57 -18.56
CA THR A 157 15.29 9.38 -19.63
C THR A 157 15.76 8.51 -20.81
N GLU A 158 16.45 7.40 -20.53
CA GLU A 158 16.91 6.45 -21.56
C GLU A 158 15.71 5.82 -22.31
N ILE A 159 14.67 5.41 -21.58
CA ILE A 159 13.43 4.87 -22.15
C ILE A 159 12.77 5.91 -23.07
N ILE A 160 12.65 7.15 -22.60
CA ILE A 160 12.07 8.26 -23.35
C ILE A 160 12.86 8.52 -24.64
N VAL A 161 14.19 8.57 -24.56
CA VAL A 161 15.07 8.76 -25.73
C VAL A 161 14.87 7.64 -26.75
N ALA A 162 14.84 6.38 -26.28
CA ALA A 162 14.60 5.22 -27.15
C ALA A 162 13.22 5.29 -27.84
N GLN A 163 12.17 5.65 -27.09
CA GLN A 163 10.82 5.82 -27.63
C GLN A 163 10.76 6.93 -28.70
N ILE A 164 11.44 8.06 -28.48
CA ILE A 164 11.48 9.16 -29.45
C ILE A 164 12.22 8.74 -30.70
N LYS A 165 13.35 8.04 -30.57
CA LYS A 165 14.13 7.54 -31.72
C LYS A 165 13.41 6.49 -32.55
N ASN A 166 12.56 5.67 -31.92
CA ASN A 166 11.76 4.67 -32.59
C ASN A 166 10.58 5.26 -33.40
N ASP A 167 10.21 6.52 -33.13
CA ASP A 167 9.23 7.22 -33.96
C ASP A 167 9.90 7.66 -35.29
N PRO A 168 9.41 7.21 -36.47
CA PRO A 168 9.99 7.57 -37.77
C PRO A 168 10.14 9.08 -38.00
N LYS A 169 9.25 9.89 -37.43
CA LYS A 169 9.29 11.37 -37.51
C LYS A 169 10.49 11.98 -36.78
N ASN A 170 11.06 11.25 -35.87
CA ASN A 170 12.14 11.71 -34.97
C ASN A 170 13.46 10.93 -35.17
N ALA A 171 13.46 9.85 -35.93
CA ALA A 171 14.59 8.93 -36.08
C ALA A 171 15.90 9.62 -36.48
N ASN A 172 15.82 10.69 -37.30
CA ASN A 172 16.98 11.44 -37.78
C ASN A 172 17.37 12.64 -36.90
N LYS A 173 16.67 12.87 -35.76
CA LYS A 173 17.00 13.98 -34.86
C LYS A 173 18.28 13.67 -34.08
N PRO A 174 19.20 14.64 -33.96
CA PRO A 174 20.38 14.50 -33.11
C PRO A 174 19.98 14.22 -31.65
N GLU A 175 20.74 13.38 -30.95
CA GLU A 175 20.43 12.95 -29.59
C GLU A 175 20.42 14.11 -28.59
N ASN A 176 21.31 15.08 -28.74
CA ASN A 176 21.34 16.28 -27.92
C ASN A 176 20.02 17.08 -28.03
N ILE A 177 19.46 17.22 -29.23
CA ILE A 177 18.17 17.91 -29.45
C ILE A 177 17.03 17.13 -28.81
N ILE A 178 17.06 15.79 -28.89
CA ILE A 178 16.08 14.94 -28.21
C ILE A 178 16.15 15.16 -26.69
N LYS A 179 17.37 15.07 -26.11
CA LYS A 179 17.56 15.22 -24.67
C LYS A 179 17.20 16.60 -24.15
N GLU A 180 17.57 17.67 -24.85
CA GLU A 180 17.39 19.03 -24.37
C GLU A 180 15.95 19.57 -24.57
N ARG A 181 15.27 19.16 -25.63
CA ARG A 181 13.96 19.76 -26.02
C ARG A 181 12.77 18.83 -25.90
N MET A 182 12.97 17.52 -26.05
CA MET A 182 11.85 16.57 -26.08
C MET A 182 11.70 15.76 -24.78
N VAL A 183 12.82 15.40 -24.16
CA VAL A 183 12.83 14.64 -22.90
C VAL A 183 12.16 15.41 -21.76
N PRO A 184 12.43 16.71 -21.51
CA PRO A 184 11.82 17.44 -20.38
C PRO A 184 10.29 17.36 -20.37
N GLY A 185 9.64 17.58 -21.51
CA GLY A 185 8.17 17.50 -21.59
C GLY A 185 7.59 16.10 -21.34
N LYS A 186 8.36 15.04 -21.59
CA LYS A 186 7.96 13.66 -21.29
C LYS A 186 8.27 13.30 -19.81
N LEU A 187 9.34 13.83 -19.24
CA LEU A 187 9.63 13.71 -17.80
C LEU A 187 8.56 14.38 -16.94
N GLU A 188 7.98 15.50 -17.39
CA GLU A 188 6.83 16.09 -16.70
C GLU A 188 5.67 15.07 -16.54
N LYS A 189 5.41 14.26 -17.57
CA LYS A 189 4.39 13.20 -17.51
C LYS A 189 4.79 12.08 -16.53
N PHE A 190 6.07 11.75 -16.48
CA PHE A 190 6.58 10.79 -15.51
C PHE A 190 6.37 11.28 -14.07
N TYR A 191 6.70 12.54 -13.78
CA TYR A 191 6.46 13.12 -12.46
C TYR A 191 4.97 13.21 -12.13
N ALA A 192 4.15 13.66 -13.08
CA ALA A 192 2.69 13.71 -12.93
C ALA A 192 2.06 12.34 -12.67
N ALA A 193 2.66 11.25 -13.15
CA ALA A 193 2.19 9.89 -12.89
C ALA A 193 2.65 9.35 -11.53
N ASN A 194 3.88 9.67 -11.10
CA ASN A 194 4.54 9.01 -9.99
C ASN A 194 4.64 9.85 -8.70
N CYS A 195 4.55 11.18 -8.77
CA CYS A 195 4.68 12.07 -7.62
C CYS A 195 3.31 12.57 -7.19
N LEU A 196 2.91 12.31 -5.95
CA LEU A 196 1.58 12.65 -5.42
C LEU A 196 1.21 14.12 -5.64
N VAL A 197 2.12 15.04 -5.33
CA VAL A 197 1.84 16.49 -5.42
C VAL A 197 1.71 16.99 -6.86
N ASP A 198 2.31 16.27 -7.83
CA ASP A 198 2.26 16.57 -9.26
C ASP A 198 1.09 15.87 -9.98
N GLN A 199 0.46 14.85 -9.37
CA GLN A 199 -0.70 14.17 -9.96
C GLN A 199 -1.87 15.14 -10.14
N GLU A 200 -2.61 14.97 -11.24
CA GLU A 200 -3.91 15.62 -11.41
C GLU A 200 -4.85 15.14 -10.29
N TYR A 201 -5.56 16.08 -9.67
CA TYR A 201 -6.49 15.75 -8.60
C TYR A 201 -7.73 15.05 -9.16
N PHE A 202 -8.05 13.86 -8.69
CA PHE A 202 -9.04 12.96 -9.29
C PHE A 202 -10.48 13.51 -9.32
N ILE A 203 -10.80 14.53 -8.53
CA ILE A 203 -12.11 15.19 -8.53
C ILE A 203 -12.12 16.41 -9.47
N ASP A 204 -10.98 17.11 -9.61
CA ASP A 204 -10.83 18.34 -10.39
C ASP A 204 -9.45 18.33 -11.09
N ASP A 205 -9.42 17.83 -12.31
CA ASP A 205 -8.23 17.68 -13.14
C ASP A 205 -7.58 19.02 -13.57
N SER A 206 -8.25 20.14 -13.34
CA SER A 206 -7.67 21.47 -13.55
C SER A 206 -6.58 21.84 -12.52
N LYS A 207 -6.44 21.05 -11.45
CA LYS A 207 -5.48 21.25 -10.37
C LYS A 207 -4.64 20.01 -10.15
N THR A 208 -3.39 20.22 -9.73
CA THR A 208 -2.61 19.14 -9.12
C THR A 208 -2.99 18.97 -7.65
N VAL A 209 -2.70 17.78 -7.10
CA VAL A 209 -2.92 17.48 -5.66
C VAL A 209 -2.24 18.53 -4.78
N GLY A 210 -1.01 18.94 -5.11
CA GLY A 210 -0.29 19.98 -4.36
C GLY A 210 -1.01 21.32 -4.37
N LYS A 211 -1.57 21.75 -5.51
CA LYS A 211 -2.37 22.97 -5.62
C LYS A 211 -3.69 22.85 -4.87
N PHE A 212 -4.34 21.69 -4.95
CA PHE A 212 -5.56 21.43 -4.21
C PHE A 212 -5.32 21.57 -2.70
N VAL A 213 -4.34 20.85 -2.14
CA VAL A 213 -4.01 20.94 -0.71
C VAL A 213 -3.68 22.37 -0.29
N ALA A 214 -2.90 23.11 -1.11
CA ALA A 214 -2.57 24.50 -0.84
C ALA A 214 -3.80 25.44 -0.87
N SER A 215 -4.84 25.10 -1.62
CA SER A 215 -6.09 25.89 -1.65
C SER A 215 -7.00 25.64 -0.44
N GLU A 216 -6.82 24.52 0.27
CA GLU A 216 -7.63 24.12 1.42
C GLU A 216 -7.09 24.65 2.77
N GLY A 217 -5.87 25.20 2.82
CA GLY A 217 -5.28 25.76 4.02
C GLY A 217 -3.76 25.73 4.05
N SER A 218 -3.21 25.89 5.26
CA SER A 218 -1.76 25.91 5.52
C SER A 218 -1.13 24.51 5.61
N ALA A 219 -1.93 23.46 5.84
CA ALA A 219 -1.46 22.10 5.94
C ALA A 219 -0.68 21.67 4.69
N ARG A 220 0.40 20.92 4.89
CA ARG A 220 1.20 20.33 3.81
C ARG A 220 1.32 18.85 4.04
N ILE A 221 1.37 18.06 2.95
CA ILE A 221 1.62 16.63 3.03
C ILE A 221 3.07 16.41 3.43
N VAL A 222 3.30 15.59 4.45
CA VAL A 222 4.66 15.24 4.94
C VAL A 222 5.10 13.91 4.36
N GLU A 223 4.23 12.91 4.46
CA GLU A 223 4.51 11.55 3.99
C GLU A 223 3.20 10.78 3.83
N PHE A 224 3.25 9.67 3.11
CA PHE A 224 2.14 8.73 3.02
C PHE A 224 2.65 7.29 2.96
N VAL A 225 1.79 6.35 3.35
CA VAL A 225 1.98 4.92 3.14
C VAL A 225 0.72 4.35 2.51
N ARG A 226 0.89 3.54 1.48
CA ARG A 226 -0.15 2.78 0.81
C ARG A 226 0.21 1.31 0.87
N TYR A 227 -0.72 0.49 1.35
CA TYR A 227 -0.65 -0.96 1.22
C TYR A 227 -1.77 -1.45 0.33
N GLU A 228 -1.46 -2.40 -0.52
CA GLU A 228 -2.46 -3.21 -1.22
C GLU A 228 -2.32 -4.66 -0.76
N ARG A 229 -3.44 -5.27 -0.41
CA ARG A 229 -3.51 -6.63 0.07
C ARG A 229 -2.88 -7.60 -0.92
N GLY A 230 -1.93 -8.40 -0.44
CA GLY A 230 -1.25 -9.41 -1.25
C GLY A 230 -0.29 -8.87 -2.31
N GLU A 231 0.02 -7.58 -2.28
CA GLU A 231 0.96 -6.95 -3.21
C GLU A 231 2.31 -7.68 -3.21
N GLY A 232 2.78 -8.10 -4.40
CA GLY A 232 4.05 -8.83 -4.55
C GLY A 232 4.01 -10.31 -4.13
N ILE A 233 2.89 -10.82 -3.61
CA ILE A 233 2.73 -12.26 -3.35
C ILE A 233 2.23 -12.93 -4.63
N GLN A 234 2.96 -13.95 -5.11
CA GLN A 234 2.48 -14.77 -6.22
C GLN A 234 1.21 -15.50 -5.80
N LYS A 235 0.10 -15.20 -6.45
CA LYS A 235 -1.14 -15.96 -6.27
C LYS A 235 -0.95 -17.35 -6.84
N ARG A 236 -1.56 -18.35 -6.18
CA ARG A 236 -1.68 -19.70 -6.74
C ARG A 236 -2.44 -19.59 -8.07
N GLU A 237 -1.86 -20.06 -9.15
CA GLU A 237 -2.61 -20.24 -10.39
C GLU A 237 -3.57 -21.42 -10.16
N ASP A 238 -4.84 -21.13 -9.96
CA ASP A 238 -5.90 -22.12 -9.90
C ASP A 238 -6.11 -22.67 -11.32
N ASN A 239 -5.33 -23.69 -11.66
CA ASN A 239 -5.56 -24.43 -12.89
C ASN A 239 -6.64 -25.50 -12.63
N PHE A 240 -7.88 -25.01 -12.45
CA PHE A 240 -9.05 -25.84 -12.19
C PHE A 240 -9.19 -26.99 -13.22
N ALA A 241 -8.83 -26.73 -14.47
CA ALA A 241 -8.83 -27.76 -15.51
C ALA A 241 -7.81 -28.88 -15.23
N ALA A 242 -6.63 -28.55 -14.70
CA ALA A 242 -5.62 -29.55 -14.33
C ALA A 242 -6.00 -30.32 -13.05
N GLU A 243 -6.63 -29.65 -12.08
CA GLU A 243 -7.13 -30.31 -10.87
C GLU A 243 -8.26 -31.30 -11.20
N VAL A 244 -9.23 -30.90 -12.00
CA VAL A 244 -10.31 -31.78 -12.46
C VAL A 244 -9.73 -32.96 -13.27
N ALA A 245 -8.77 -32.71 -14.16
CA ALA A 245 -8.12 -33.79 -14.93
C ALA A 245 -7.33 -34.78 -14.04
N SER A 246 -6.79 -34.34 -12.90
CA SER A 246 -6.11 -35.19 -11.93
C SER A 246 -7.06 -36.02 -11.06
N MET A 247 -8.30 -35.60 -10.89
CA MET A 247 -9.34 -36.30 -10.12
C MET A 247 -10.09 -37.38 -10.94
N ILE A 248 -9.95 -37.36 -12.27
CA ILE A 248 -10.61 -38.29 -13.19
C ILE A 248 -9.71 -39.51 -13.52
N LYS A 249 -8.49 -39.56 -12.97
CA LYS A 249 -7.61 -40.75 -13.02
C LYS A 249 -7.75 -41.55 -11.74
#